data_2d7495a317a46acde63141acb057ec18
#
_entry.id   2d7495a317a46acde63141acb057ec18
#
_cell.length_a   1.000
_cell.length_b   1.000
_cell.length_c   1.000
_cell.angle_alpha   90.00
_cell.angle_beta   90.00
_cell.angle_gamma   90.00
#
_symmetry.space_group_name_H-M   'P 1'
#
loop_
_entity.id
_entity.type
_entity.pdbx_description
1 polymer ?
#
loop_
_entity_poly.entity_id
_entity_poly.type
_entity_poly.pdbx_seq_one_letter_code
_entity_poly.pdbx_strand_id
1 'polypeptide(L)'
;MRVIAGTARGRRLKAPGRSTTRPATDLVRGAIFSILENLAEDWDNVLDLFSGSGALGIEALSRGAAWVDFVERDPGCCAIIRENLTKTELAPRAQVHCTSVAQALSSFDKEYDIVLIDPPYADPAIDGILSQLADSRLVGPETIVVATHSSRRSLEPAYGRLHMLKEHRHGDSCIAIYRKESTQ
;
A
#
# COMPACT_ATOMS: atom_id res chain seq x y z
N MET A 1 4.71 15.28 7.43
CA MET A 1 5.10 13.93 6.97
C MET A 1 6.32 14.06 6.07
N ARG A 2 7.22 13.08 6.04
CA ARG A 2 8.45 13.08 5.21
C ARG A 2 8.78 11.67 4.76
N VAL A 3 9.60 11.54 3.71
CA VAL A 3 10.20 10.27 3.28
C VAL A 3 11.23 9.83 4.32
N ILE A 4 11.19 8.55 4.72
CA ILE A 4 11.97 8.02 5.84
C ILE A 4 13.37 7.56 5.36
N ALA A 5 13.42 6.84 4.24
CA ALA A 5 14.66 6.25 3.73
C ALA A 5 14.77 6.36 2.19
N GLY A 6 15.89 5.88 1.65
CA GLY A 6 16.12 5.81 0.21
C GLY A 6 16.55 7.13 -0.43
N THR A 7 16.39 7.22 -1.74
CA THR A 7 16.89 8.31 -2.58
C THR A 7 16.25 9.67 -2.29
N ALA A 8 14.98 9.68 -1.84
CA ALA A 8 14.23 10.89 -1.49
C ALA A 8 14.17 11.15 0.03
N ARG A 9 15.01 10.49 0.85
CA ARG A 9 15.03 10.62 2.31
C ARG A 9 15.00 12.07 2.77
N GLY A 10 14.14 12.37 3.75
CA GLY A 10 14.02 13.69 4.38
C GLY A 10 13.15 14.68 3.61
N ARG A 11 12.80 14.43 2.34
CA ARG A 11 11.90 15.30 1.57
C ARG A 11 10.52 15.34 2.21
N ARG A 12 9.97 16.54 2.36
CA ARG A 12 8.65 16.75 2.96
C ARG A 12 7.55 16.46 1.98
N LEU A 13 6.55 15.68 2.42
CA LEU A 13 5.35 15.37 1.67
C LEU A 13 4.20 16.24 2.17
N LYS A 14 3.41 16.76 1.22
CA LYS A 14 2.15 17.44 1.49
C LYS A 14 1.10 16.40 1.91
N ALA A 15 0.32 16.71 2.94
CA ALA A 15 -0.80 15.92 3.39
C ALA A 15 -2.12 16.59 2.98
N PRO A 16 -3.22 15.83 2.79
CA PRO A 16 -4.55 16.41 2.62
C PRO A 16 -4.96 17.28 3.81
N GLY A 17 -5.53 18.46 3.52
CA GLY A 17 -5.85 19.46 4.57
C GLY A 17 -7.00 19.06 5.51
N ARG A 18 -7.82 18.09 5.14
CA ARG A 18 -8.92 17.50 5.94
C ARG A 18 -8.89 15.98 5.81
N SER A 19 -7.87 15.34 6.33
CA SER A 19 -7.90 13.89 6.48
C SER A 19 -8.67 13.54 7.75
N THR A 20 -9.86 12.97 7.60
CA THR A 20 -10.57 12.27 8.68
C THR A 20 -9.85 10.97 9.04
N THR A 21 -8.89 10.58 8.22
CA THR A 21 -8.05 9.41 8.40
C THR A 21 -6.68 9.86 8.89
N ARG A 22 -6.22 9.26 9.97
CA ARG A 22 -4.86 9.43 10.47
C ARG A 22 -3.93 8.69 9.49
N PRO A 23 -3.07 9.38 8.71
CA PRO A 23 -2.11 8.69 7.85
C PRO A 23 -1.26 7.74 8.69
N ALA A 24 -0.79 6.64 8.10
CA ALA A 24 0.19 5.78 8.75
C ALA A 24 1.34 6.65 9.29
N THR A 25 1.57 6.58 10.60
CA THR A 25 2.61 7.37 11.24
C THR A 25 3.98 7.00 10.67
N ASP A 26 4.98 7.86 10.82
CA ASP A 26 6.35 7.56 10.42
C ASP A 26 6.84 6.25 11.03
N LEU A 27 6.37 5.92 12.26
CA LEU A 27 6.67 4.66 12.93
C LEU A 27 6.06 3.45 12.22
N VAL A 28 4.77 3.52 11.88
CA VAL A 28 4.06 2.41 11.18
C VAL A 28 4.65 2.22 9.79
N ARG A 29 4.91 3.30 9.05
CA ARG A 29 5.56 3.21 7.73
C ARG A 29 6.96 2.60 7.84
N GLY A 30 7.76 3.03 8.80
CA GLY A 30 9.08 2.44 9.06
C GLY A 30 9.00 0.95 9.34
N ALA A 31 8.03 0.51 10.14
CA ALA A 31 7.80 -0.90 10.44
C ALA A 31 7.38 -1.70 9.20
N ILE A 32 6.44 -1.18 8.38
CA ILE A 32 6.03 -1.82 7.11
C ILE A 32 7.26 -2.09 6.24
N PHE A 33 8.07 -1.09 5.98
CA PHE A 33 9.20 -1.23 5.08
C PHE A 33 10.32 -2.08 5.65
N SER A 34 10.55 -2.05 6.98
CA SER A 34 11.49 -2.98 7.62
C SER A 34 11.05 -4.45 7.49
N ILE A 35 9.74 -4.72 7.50
CA ILE A 35 9.20 -6.06 7.27
C ILE A 35 9.40 -6.46 5.81
N LEU A 36 9.06 -5.57 4.87
CA LEU A 36 9.16 -5.80 3.44
C LEU A 36 10.60 -6.08 3.00
N GLU A 37 11.59 -5.35 3.53
CA GLU A 37 13.03 -5.56 3.26
C GLU A 37 13.50 -6.97 3.62
N ASN A 38 12.78 -7.68 4.50
CA ASN A 38 13.13 -9.05 4.90
C ASN A 38 12.28 -10.13 4.20
N LEU A 39 11.16 -9.77 3.57
CA LEU A 39 10.20 -10.72 3.02
C LEU A 39 10.08 -10.67 1.50
N ALA A 40 10.20 -9.50 0.90
CA ALA A 40 10.06 -9.32 -0.52
C ALA A 40 11.43 -9.45 -1.20
N GLU A 41 11.53 -10.36 -2.16
CA GLU A 41 12.74 -10.54 -2.96
C GLU A 41 12.88 -9.45 -4.02
N ASP A 42 11.76 -9.10 -4.65
CA ASP A 42 11.67 -8.08 -5.69
C ASP A 42 10.76 -6.92 -5.30
N TRP A 43 11.04 -5.75 -5.84
CA TRP A 43 10.30 -4.50 -5.64
C TRP A 43 10.01 -3.79 -6.98
N ASP A 44 9.96 -4.55 -8.06
CA ASP A 44 9.83 -3.95 -9.38
C ASP A 44 8.47 -3.26 -9.56
N ASN A 45 7.39 -3.90 -9.14
CA ASN A 45 6.04 -3.40 -9.31
C ASN A 45 5.29 -3.36 -7.98
N VAL A 46 4.93 -2.17 -7.55
CA VAL A 46 4.18 -1.94 -6.30
C VAL A 46 2.81 -1.33 -6.62
N LEU A 47 1.78 -1.82 -5.95
CA LEU A 47 0.43 -1.26 -5.98
C LEU A 47 0.12 -0.63 -4.62
N ASP A 48 -0.20 0.66 -4.62
CA ASP A 48 -0.59 1.41 -3.41
C ASP A 48 -2.09 1.72 -3.48
N LEU A 49 -2.88 0.98 -2.71
CA LEU A 49 -4.34 1.11 -2.62
C LEU A 49 -4.71 2.05 -1.45
N PHE A 50 -5.69 2.92 -1.68
CA PHE A 50 -6.04 4.00 -0.76
C PHE A 50 -4.88 4.95 -0.50
N SER A 51 -4.22 5.38 -1.57
CA SER A 51 -2.91 6.05 -1.51
C SER A 51 -2.90 7.37 -0.73
N GLY A 52 -4.02 8.07 -0.59
CA GLY A 52 -4.15 9.31 0.16
C GLY A 52 -3.15 10.39 -0.28
N SER A 53 -2.09 10.60 0.48
CA SER A 53 -0.99 11.50 0.13
C SER A 53 0.09 10.85 -0.75
N GLY A 54 0.00 9.54 -1.00
CA GLY A 54 1.00 8.73 -1.69
C GLY A 54 2.22 8.35 -0.84
N ALA A 55 2.13 8.51 0.49
CA ALA A 55 3.30 8.35 1.35
C ALA A 55 3.91 6.96 1.33
N LEU A 56 3.09 5.90 1.24
CA LEU A 56 3.58 4.52 1.18
C LEU A 56 4.24 4.22 -0.18
N GLY A 57 3.56 4.50 -1.28
CA GLY A 57 4.12 4.26 -2.61
C GLY A 57 5.36 5.11 -2.89
N ILE A 58 5.39 6.37 -2.42
CA ILE A 58 6.58 7.24 -2.53
C ILE A 58 7.75 6.69 -1.71
N GLU A 59 7.47 6.15 -0.52
CA GLU A 59 8.50 5.47 0.29
C GLU A 59 9.05 4.24 -0.44
N ALA A 60 8.18 3.43 -1.08
CA ALA A 60 8.59 2.28 -1.88
C ALA A 60 9.51 2.71 -3.05
N LEU A 61 9.11 3.73 -3.82
CA LEU A 61 9.95 4.31 -4.90
C LEU A 61 11.29 4.81 -4.39
N SER A 62 11.30 5.48 -3.26
CA SER A 62 12.52 6.01 -2.64
C SER A 62 13.48 4.89 -2.22
N ARG A 63 12.96 3.73 -1.82
CA ARG A 63 13.74 2.54 -1.42
C ARG A 63 14.14 1.64 -2.57
N GLY A 64 13.71 1.93 -3.80
CA GLY A 64 14.19 1.23 -4.99
C GLY A 64 13.13 0.54 -5.82
N ALA A 65 11.84 0.63 -5.48
CA ALA A 65 10.78 0.14 -6.35
C ALA A 65 10.96 0.71 -7.77
N ALA A 66 10.87 -0.14 -8.78
CA ALA A 66 11.04 0.29 -10.17
C ALA A 66 9.81 1.07 -10.65
N TRP A 67 8.61 0.64 -10.23
CA TRP A 67 7.34 1.25 -10.61
C TRP A 67 6.31 1.19 -9.47
N VAL A 68 5.50 2.25 -9.31
CA VAL A 68 4.35 2.26 -8.41
C VAL A 68 3.10 2.75 -9.11
N ASP A 69 2.03 1.97 -9.01
CA ASP A 69 0.68 2.36 -9.36
C ASP A 69 -0.05 2.83 -8.09
N PHE A 70 -0.48 4.09 -8.07
CA PHE A 70 -1.24 4.70 -6.97
C PHE A 70 -2.72 4.68 -7.31
N VAL A 71 -3.56 4.16 -6.43
CA VAL A 71 -5.02 4.15 -6.56
C VAL A 71 -5.64 4.99 -5.47
N GLU A 72 -6.30 6.08 -5.87
CA GLU A 72 -6.97 7.01 -4.96
C GLU A 72 -8.23 7.56 -5.64
N ARG A 73 -9.35 7.58 -4.92
CA ARG A 73 -10.63 8.04 -5.49
C ARG A 73 -10.84 9.55 -5.41
N ASP A 74 -10.22 10.22 -4.44
CA ASP A 74 -10.37 11.66 -4.24
C ASP A 74 -9.46 12.45 -5.18
N PRO A 75 -10.02 13.31 -6.08
CA PRO A 75 -9.21 14.07 -7.03
C PRO A 75 -8.23 15.03 -6.36
N GLY A 76 -8.57 15.56 -5.18
CA GLY A 76 -7.69 16.43 -4.40
C GLY A 76 -6.47 15.67 -3.88
N CYS A 77 -6.68 14.44 -3.38
CA CYS A 77 -5.59 13.55 -3.00
C CYS A 77 -4.76 13.13 -4.21
N CYS A 78 -5.37 12.81 -5.34
CA CYS A 78 -4.63 12.52 -6.59
C CYS A 78 -3.73 13.67 -7.01
N ALA A 79 -4.18 14.92 -6.90
CA ALA A 79 -3.36 16.09 -7.17
C ALA A 79 -2.18 16.21 -6.18
N ILE A 80 -2.42 15.92 -4.90
CA ILE A 80 -1.38 15.90 -3.86
C ILE A 80 -0.33 14.82 -4.14
N ILE A 81 -0.73 13.61 -4.54
CA ILE A 81 0.21 12.54 -4.92
C ILE A 81 1.12 13.02 -6.05
N ARG A 82 0.55 13.60 -7.12
CA ARG A 82 1.34 14.12 -8.26
C ARG A 82 2.30 15.24 -7.84
N GLU A 83 1.86 16.15 -6.97
CA GLU A 83 2.72 17.20 -6.40
C GLU A 83 3.87 16.59 -5.59
N ASN A 84 3.59 15.61 -4.75
CA ASN A 84 4.59 14.91 -3.94
C ASN A 84 5.60 14.13 -4.81
N LEU A 85 5.13 13.45 -5.85
CA LEU A 85 5.98 12.75 -6.83
C LEU A 85 6.92 13.71 -7.55
N THR A 86 6.42 14.88 -7.94
CA THR A 86 7.26 15.93 -8.57
C THR A 86 8.31 16.45 -7.60
N LYS A 87 7.92 16.77 -6.35
CA LYS A 87 8.84 17.25 -5.31
C LYS A 87 9.94 16.25 -4.95
N THR A 88 9.64 14.96 -5.03
CA THR A 88 10.59 13.90 -4.74
C THR A 88 11.40 13.45 -5.95
N GLU A 89 11.09 13.96 -7.15
CA GLU A 89 11.69 13.59 -8.43
C GLU A 89 11.45 12.11 -8.81
N LEU A 90 10.33 11.55 -8.32
CA LEU A 90 9.97 10.13 -8.52
C LEU A 90 8.85 9.95 -9.56
N ALA A 91 8.30 11.05 -10.11
CA ALA A 91 7.19 11.01 -11.07
C ALA A 91 7.42 10.12 -12.31
N PRO A 92 8.64 9.99 -12.87
CA PRO A 92 8.85 9.11 -14.04
C PRO A 92 8.64 7.61 -13.78
N ARG A 93 8.57 7.19 -12.52
CA ARG A 93 8.40 5.79 -12.10
C ARG A 93 7.05 5.54 -11.42
N ALA A 94 6.03 6.33 -11.77
CA ALA A 94 4.75 6.29 -11.08
C ALA A 94 3.57 6.59 -12.00
N GLN A 95 2.45 5.94 -11.75
CA GLN A 95 1.16 6.28 -12.34
C GLN A 95 0.13 6.52 -11.24
N VAL A 96 -0.62 7.62 -11.36
CA VAL A 96 -1.69 7.95 -10.41
C VAL A 96 -3.04 7.73 -11.10
N HIS A 97 -3.77 6.74 -10.60
CA HIS A 97 -5.11 6.36 -11.06
C HIS A 97 -6.15 7.01 -10.12
N CYS A 98 -6.86 8.01 -10.63
CA CYS A 98 -7.94 8.67 -9.89
C CYS A 98 -9.22 7.86 -10.03
N THR A 99 -9.33 6.76 -9.29
CA THR A 99 -10.42 5.78 -9.38
C THR A 99 -10.63 5.07 -8.04
N SER A 100 -11.74 4.34 -7.91
CA SER A 100 -11.97 3.52 -6.71
C SER A 100 -11.12 2.26 -6.73
N VAL A 101 -10.82 1.72 -5.52
CA VAL A 101 -10.11 0.43 -5.38
C VAL A 101 -10.88 -0.68 -6.08
N ALA A 102 -12.20 -0.76 -5.92
CA ALA A 102 -13.02 -1.79 -6.58
C ALA A 102 -12.88 -1.76 -8.11
N GLN A 103 -12.85 -0.57 -8.70
CA GLN A 103 -12.66 -0.42 -10.15
C GLN A 103 -11.24 -0.79 -10.57
N ALA A 104 -10.22 -0.41 -9.80
CA ALA A 104 -8.83 -0.81 -10.08
C ALA A 104 -8.66 -2.32 -10.02
N LEU A 105 -9.21 -3.00 -8.99
CA LEU A 105 -9.14 -4.46 -8.86
C LEU A 105 -9.82 -5.19 -10.02
N SER A 106 -10.85 -4.61 -10.63
CA SER A 106 -11.57 -5.20 -11.76
C SER A 106 -10.94 -4.93 -13.13
N SER A 107 -10.14 -3.86 -13.25
CA SER A 107 -9.64 -3.37 -14.55
C SER A 107 -8.14 -3.56 -14.76
N PHE A 108 -7.36 -3.69 -13.68
CA PHE A 108 -5.93 -3.94 -13.79
C PHE A 108 -5.68 -5.42 -14.04
N ASP A 109 -4.67 -5.72 -14.86
CA ASP A 109 -4.30 -7.07 -15.28
C ASP A 109 -2.81 -7.41 -15.03
N LYS A 110 -2.07 -6.47 -14.46
CA LYS A 110 -0.65 -6.59 -14.13
C LYS A 110 -0.46 -7.22 -12.76
N GLU A 111 0.42 -8.22 -12.65
CA GLU A 111 0.84 -8.76 -11.36
C GLU A 111 1.82 -7.80 -10.66
N TYR A 112 1.71 -7.70 -9.34
CA TYR A 112 2.54 -6.86 -8.49
C TYR A 112 3.36 -7.69 -7.51
N ASP A 113 4.57 -7.24 -7.20
CA ASP A 113 5.44 -7.86 -6.19
C ASP A 113 4.97 -7.50 -4.78
N ILE A 114 4.48 -6.26 -4.62
CA ILE A 114 3.98 -5.74 -3.36
C ILE A 114 2.64 -5.02 -3.57
N VAL A 115 1.66 -5.34 -2.74
CA VAL A 115 0.40 -4.60 -2.64
C VAL A 115 0.28 -3.98 -1.26
N LEU A 116 0.18 -2.65 -1.20
CA LEU A 116 0.02 -1.87 0.02
C LEU A 116 -1.45 -1.46 0.16
N ILE A 117 -2.05 -1.69 1.32
CA ILE A 117 -3.46 -1.40 1.61
C ILE A 117 -3.54 -0.64 2.92
N ASP A 118 -3.77 0.68 2.87
CA ASP A 118 -3.93 1.54 4.05
C ASP A 118 -5.30 2.26 4.04
N PRO A 119 -6.40 1.51 4.23
CA PRO A 119 -7.74 2.08 4.15
C PRO A 119 -8.03 2.98 5.36
N PRO A 120 -9.05 3.85 5.29
CA PRO A 120 -9.59 4.51 6.47
C PRO A 120 -9.96 3.47 7.53
N TYR A 121 -9.53 3.65 8.79
CA TYR A 121 -9.70 2.65 9.86
C TYR A 121 -11.13 2.19 10.13
N ALA A 122 -12.13 2.96 9.73
CA ALA A 122 -13.54 2.62 9.85
C ALA A 122 -14.11 1.95 8.59
N ASP A 123 -13.31 1.72 7.55
CA ASP A 123 -13.81 1.15 6.29
C ASP A 123 -14.04 -0.36 6.46
N PRO A 124 -15.30 -0.83 6.37
CA PRO A 124 -15.61 -2.26 6.49
C PRO A 124 -15.16 -3.06 5.25
N ALA A 125 -14.75 -2.39 4.18
CA ALA A 125 -14.48 -3.02 2.89
C ALA A 125 -13.18 -3.84 2.82
N ILE A 126 -12.31 -3.76 3.83
CA ILE A 126 -10.99 -4.41 3.79
C ILE A 126 -11.06 -5.93 3.57
N ASP A 127 -12.02 -6.63 4.21
CA ASP A 127 -12.21 -8.06 4.03
C ASP A 127 -12.62 -8.41 2.60
N GLY A 128 -13.54 -7.62 2.02
CA GLY A 128 -13.96 -7.75 0.63
C GLY A 128 -12.82 -7.49 -0.35
N ILE A 129 -11.94 -6.54 -0.05
CA ILE A 129 -10.76 -6.21 -0.87
C ILE A 129 -9.74 -7.35 -0.82
N LEU A 130 -9.44 -7.87 0.36
CA LEU A 130 -8.53 -9.02 0.52
C LEU A 130 -9.08 -10.27 -0.19
N SER A 131 -10.40 -10.52 -0.09
CA SER A 131 -11.05 -11.61 -0.83
C SER A 131 -10.95 -11.43 -2.35
N GLN A 132 -11.20 -10.23 -2.87
CA GLN A 132 -11.08 -9.94 -4.30
C GLN A 132 -9.62 -10.06 -4.78
N LEU A 133 -8.65 -9.60 -4.00
CA LEU A 133 -7.23 -9.75 -4.31
C LEU A 133 -6.81 -11.22 -4.40
N ALA A 134 -7.30 -12.06 -3.48
CA ALA A 134 -6.98 -13.49 -3.45
C ALA A 134 -7.32 -14.18 -4.79
N ASP A 135 -8.41 -13.76 -5.43
CA ASP A 135 -8.90 -14.33 -6.70
C ASP A 135 -8.40 -13.55 -7.94
N SER A 136 -7.73 -12.41 -7.72
CA SER A 136 -7.27 -11.54 -8.81
C SER A 136 -5.97 -12.02 -9.44
N ARG A 137 -5.68 -11.49 -10.65
CA ARG A 137 -4.38 -11.65 -11.32
C ARG A 137 -3.32 -10.70 -10.79
N LEU A 138 -3.70 -9.75 -9.93
CA LEU A 138 -2.79 -8.75 -9.38
C LEU A 138 -1.83 -9.34 -8.34
N VAL A 139 -2.18 -10.51 -7.80
CA VAL A 139 -1.45 -11.18 -6.73
C VAL A 139 -1.03 -12.58 -7.20
N GLY A 140 0.26 -12.79 -7.36
CA GLY A 140 0.90 -14.08 -7.61
C GLY A 140 1.41 -14.75 -6.33
N PRO A 141 2.08 -15.92 -6.47
CA PRO A 141 2.60 -16.67 -5.31
C PRO A 141 3.65 -15.93 -4.49
N GLU A 142 4.46 -15.10 -5.14
CA GLU A 142 5.53 -14.34 -4.48
C GLU A 142 5.09 -12.95 -4.03
N THR A 143 3.88 -12.52 -4.39
CA THR A 143 3.35 -11.22 -4.01
C THR A 143 3.18 -11.11 -2.49
N ILE A 144 3.73 -10.06 -1.90
CA ILE A 144 3.48 -9.70 -0.51
C ILE A 144 2.36 -8.65 -0.46
N VAL A 145 1.28 -8.98 0.25
CA VAL A 145 0.18 -8.05 0.51
C VAL A 145 0.30 -7.54 1.94
N VAL A 146 0.40 -6.22 2.11
CA VAL A 146 0.47 -5.54 3.40
C VAL A 146 -0.83 -4.76 3.62
N ALA A 147 -1.56 -5.09 4.66
CA ALA A 147 -2.78 -4.40 5.04
C ALA A 147 -2.64 -3.78 6.42
N THR A 148 -2.93 -2.47 6.54
CA THR A 148 -3.05 -1.82 7.85
C THR A 148 -4.51 -1.78 8.30
N HIS A 149 -4.74 -1.96 9.58
CA HIS A 149 -6.07 -1.87 10.17
C HIS A 149 -6.02 -1.41 11.63
N SER A 150 -7.17 -1.05 12.19
CA SER A 150 -7.28 -0.72 13.62
C SER A 150 -7.02 -1.95 14.49
N SER A 151 -6.29 -1.80 15.59
CA SER A 151 -6.08 -2.86 16.59
C SER A 151 -7.38 -3.34 17.28
N ARG A 152 -8.50 -2.65 17.04
CA ARG A 152 -9.83 -3.03 17.52
C ARG A 152 -10.57 -3.97 16.57
N ARG A 153 -9.99 -4.24 15.39
CA ARG A 153 -10.50 -5.14 14.37
C ARG A 153 -9.53 -6.30 14.21
N SER A 154 -10.05 -7.50 14.05
CA SER A 154 -9.27 -8.66 13.61
C SER A 154 -9.54 -8.92 12.14
N LEU A 155 -8.50 -9.24 11.39
CA LEU A 155 -8.61 -9.76 10.03
C LEU A 155 -8.58 -11.28 10.07
N GLU A 156 -9.16 -11.91 9.05
CA GLU A 156 -9.16 -13.37 8.96
C GLU A 156 -7.74 -13.90 8.66
N PRO A 157 -7.39 -15.08 9.16
CA PRO A 157 -6.09 -15.71 8.88
C PRO A 157 -5.93 -16.10 7.41
N ALA A 158 -7.04 -16.18 6.67
CA ALA A 158 -7.03 -16.45 5.23
C ALA A 158 -8.23 -15.83 4.51
N TYR A 159 -8.01 -15.40 3.27
CA TYR A 159 -9.01 -15.01 2.29
C TYR A 159 -8.77 -15.82 1.03
N GLY A 160 -9.55 -16.91 0.84
CA GLY A 160 -9.29 -17.86 -0.24
C GLY A 160 -7.87 -18.42 -0.15
N ARG A 161 -7.04 -18.17 -1.19
CA ARG A 161 -5.64 -18.61 -1.26
C ARG A 161 -4.64 -17.61 -0.68
N LEU A 162 -5.09 -16.49 -0.18
CA LEU A 162 -4.26 -15.47 0.44
C LEU A 162 -4.19 -15.74 1.96
N HIS A 163 -3.04 -16.19 2.46
CA HIS A 163 -2.84 -16.59 3.85
C HIS A 163 -2.01 -15.56 4.60
N MET A 164 -2.42 -15.27 5.84
CA MET A 164 -1.67 -14.39 6.73
C MET A 164 -0.38 -15.06 7.18
N LEU A 165 0.76 -14.44 6.85
CA LEU A 165 2.08 -14.87 7.32
C LEU A 165 2.32 -14.37 8.74
N LYS A 166 1.94 -13.12 9.03
CA LYS A 166 2.23 -12.44 10.28
C LYS A 166 1.36 -11.22 10.48
N GLU A 167 1.12 -10.87 11.73
CA GLU A 167 0.52 -9.60 12.13
C GLU A 167 1.39 -8.93 13.20
N HIS A 168 1.59 -7.63 13.08
CA HIS A 168 2.33 -6.82 14.03
C HIS A 168 1.49 -5.67 14.54
N ARG A 169 1.41 -5.52 15.87
CA ARG A 169 0.70 -4.40 16.50
C ARG A 169 1.64 -3.23 16.78
N HIS A 170 1.22 -2.05 16.38
CA HIS A 170 1.89 -0.77 16.65
C HIS A 170 0.89 0.24 17.22
N GLY A 171 0.71 0.24 18.54
CA GLY A 171 -0.27 1.06 19.24
C GLY A 171 -1.71 0.71 18.85
N ASP A 172 -2.43 1.67 18.24
CA ASP A 172 -3.80 1.49 17.76
C ASP A 172 -3.90 0.92 16.33
N SER A 173 -2.76 0.62 15.70
CA SER A 173 -2.67 0.07 14.35
C SER A 173 -2.10 -1.33 14.39
N CYS A 174 -2.57 -2.19 13.47
CA CYS A 174 -1.97 -3.47 13.14
C CYS A 174 -1.50 -3.46 11.69
N ILE A 175 -0.44 -4.20 11.41
CA ILE A 175 0.12 -4.46 10.09
C ILE A 175 -0.01 -5.96 9.85
N ALA A 176 -0.92 -6.36 8.98
CA ALA A 176 -1.13 -7.74 8.58
C ALA A 176 -0.41 -8.00 7.26
N ILE A 177 0.33 -9.09 7.18
CA ILE A 177 1.12 -9.49 6.03
C ILE A 177 0.53 -10.79 5.49
N TYR A 178 0.20 -10.79 4.20
CA TYR A 178 -0.33 -11.96 3.51
C TYR A 178 0.54 -12.35 2.32
N ARG A 179 0.47 -13.62 1.96
CA ARG A 179 1.03 -14.19 0.73
C ARG A 179 0.04 -15.19 0.14
N LYS A 180 0.03 -15.29 -1.19
CA LYS A 180 -0.82 -16.27 -1.89
C LYS A 180 -0.12 -17.62 -1.93
N GLU A 181 -0.85 -18.71 -1.64
CA GLU A 181 -0.33 -20.07 -1.81
C GLU A 181 -0.04 -20.38 -3.29
N SER A 182 1.11 -20.96 -3.53
CA SER A 182 1.44 -21.54 -4.84
C SER A 182 0.48 -22.69 -5.16
N THR A 183 0.01 -22.77 -6.39
CA THR A 183 -0.70 -23.95 -6.87
C THR A 183 0.33 -25.07 -7.06
N GLN A 184 0.21 -26.13 -6.29
CA GLN A 184 0.94 -27.38 -6.57
C GLN A 184 0.42 -28.02 -7.85
#